data_ccd4efc0b4d7d3268a665969dc8a9521
#
_entry.id   ccd4efc0b4d7d3268a665969dc8a9521
#
_cell.length_a   1.000
_cell.length_b   1.000
_cell.length_c   1.000
_cell.angle_alpha   90.00
_cell.angle_beta   90.00
_cell.angle_gamma   90.00
#
_symmetry.space_group_name_H-M   'P 1'
#
loop_
_entity.id
_entity.type
_entity.pdbx_description
1 polymer ?
#
loop_
_entity_poly.entity_id
_entity_poly.type
_entity_poly.pdbx_seq_one_letter_code
_entity_poly.pdbx_strand_id
1 'polypeptide(L)'
;ILVIQMHKGAVRSVDIARHMEVSKPSVCHAVNTLKNGGFLIMDDDHFLHLTDVGREVAEQTYEKHCFFTRLLVSAGVDPKEAECDACRMEHAISESSFQQLKAVSAAFEESKEQTKMP
;
A
#
# COMPACT_ATOMS: atom_id res chain seq x y z
N ILE A 1 -5.33 1.77 5.94
CA ILE A 1 -5.81 3.05 6.53
C ILE A 1 -5.73 4.17 5.49
N LEU A 2 -4.58 4.35 4.86
CA LEU A 2 -4.39 5.42 3.88
C LEU A 2 -5.41 5.37 2.74
N VAL A 3 -5.62 4.18 2.17
CA VAL A 3 -6.58 3.97 1.07
C VAL A 3 -8.01 4.30 1.52
N ILE A 4 -8.40 3.84 2.70
CA ILE A 4 -9.74 4.09 3.26
C ILE A 4 -9.92 5.57 3.54
N GLN A 5 -8.91 6.27 4.07
CA GLN A 5 -8.95 7.71 4.30
C GLN A 5 -9.15 8.49 3.01
N MET A 6 -8.53 8.07 1.92
CA MET A 6 -8.71 8.70 0.61
C MET A 6 -10.15 8.59 0.09
N HIS A 7 -10.86 7.53 0.46
CA HIS A 7 -12.24 7.29 0.01
C HIS A 7 -13.30 7.76 0.99
N LYS A 8 -13.05 7.63 2.30
CA LYS A 8 -14.04 7.94 3.35
C LYS A 8 -13.69 9.13 4.23
N GLY A 9 -12.42 9.52 4.29
CA GLY A 9 -11.93 10.59 5.15
C GLY A 9 -11.70 10.19 6.60
N ALA A 10 -12.45 9.23 7.15
CA ALA A 10 -12.33 8.76 8.53
C ALA A 10 -12.32 7.24 8.56
N VAL A 11 -11.49 6.65 9.45
CA VAL A 11 -11.25 5.20 9.48
C VAL A 11 -11.41 4.67 10.89
N ARG A 12 -12.20 3.60 11.04
CA ARG A 12 -12.31 2.80 12.27
C ARG A 12 -11.80 1.39 11.99
N SER A 13 -11.51 0.63 13.06
CA SER A 13 -11.06 -0.77 12.95
C SER A 13 -12.02 -1.64 12.13
N VAL A 14 -13.33 -1.40 12.26
CA VAL A 14 -14.34 -2.14 11.49
C VAL A 14 -14.23 -1.90 9.98
N ASP A 15 -13.84 -0.69 9.58
CA ASP A 15 -13.63 -0.36 8.16
C ASP A 15 -12.45 -1.13 7.59
N ILE A 16 -11.37 -1.26 8.36
CA ILE A 16 -10.20 -2.04 7.96
C ILE A 16 -10.56 -3.52 7.83
N ALA A 17 -11.29 -4.06 8.81
CA ALA A 17 -11.71 -5.46 8.80
C ALA A 17 -12.55 -5.76 7.55
N ARG A 18 -13.47 -4.88 7.19
CA ARG A 18 -14.30 -5.01 5.99
C ARG A 18 -13.48 -4.95 4.70
N HIS A 19 -12.60 -3.95 4.62
CA HIS A 19 -11.78 -3.73 3.43
C HIS A 19 -10.83 -4.90 3.15
N MET A 20 -10.21 -5.44 4.19
CA MET A 20 -9.24 -6.52 4.09
C MET A 20 -9.87 -7.92 4.18
N GLU A 21 -11.15 -8.02 4.45
CA GLU A 21 -11.86 -9.28 4.63
C GLU A 21 -11.23 -10.17 5.72
N VAL A 22 -10.80 -9.55 6.82
CA VAL A 22 -10.22 -10.24 7.99
C VAL A 22 -11.08 -10.04 9.22
N SER A 23 -10.84 -10.85 10.26
CA SER A 23 -11.59 -10.77 11.49
C SER A 23 -11.31 -9.47 12.26
N LYS A 24 -12.31 -8.97 12.99
CA LYS A 24 -12.18 -7.80 13.83
C LYS A 24 -11.11 -7.97 14.92
N PRO A 25 -11.02 -9.12 15.64
CA PRO A 25 -9.95 -9.33 16.62
C PRO A 25 -8.54 -9.22 16.02
N SER A 26 -8.33 -9.73 14.81
CA SER A 26 -7.04 -9.61 14.12
C SER A 26 -6.67 -8.16 13.84
N VAL A 27 -7.63 -7.36 13.39
CA VAL A 27 -7.43 -5.92 13.16
C VAL A 27 -7.14 -5.20 14.47
N CYS A 28 -7.89 -5.50 15.53
CA CYS A 28 -7.67 -4.86 16.84
C CYS A 28 -6.26 -5.16 17.38
N HIS A 29 -5.77 -6.38 17.21
CA HIS A 29 -4.41 -6.75 17.60
C HIS A 29 -3.37 -5.93 16.79
N ALA A 30 -3.52 -5.87 15.49
CA ALA A 30 -2.63 -5.12 14.61
C ALA A 30 -2.65 -3.62 14.93
N VAL A 31 -3.82 -3.05 15.17
CA VAL A 31 -3.99 -1.64 15.53
C VAL A 31 -3.28 -1.35 16.85
N ASN A 32 -3.44 -2.20 17.86
CA ASN A 32 -2.75 -2.04 19.15
C ASN A 32 -1.24 -2.09 18.99
N THR A 33 -0.72 -3.00 18.17
CA THR A 33 0.71 -3.10 17.90
C THR A 33 1.23 -1.82 17.25
N LEU A 34 0.51 -1.28 16.28
CA LEU A 34 0.89 -0.05 15.58
C LEU A 34 0.79 1.18 16.49
N LYS A 35 -0.23 1.24 17.36
CA LYS A 35 -0.35 2.30 18.37
C LYS A 35 0.83 2.30 19.32
N ASN A 36 1.21 1.12 19.81
CA ASN A 36 2.34 0.97 20.73
C ASN A 36 3.66 1.35 20.06
N GLY A 37 3.77 1.14 18.76
CA GLY A 37 4.95 1.53 17.97
C GLY A 37 4.99 3.01 17.58
N GLY A 38 3.93 3.78 17.85
CA GLY A 38 3.88 5.20 17.52
C GLY A 38 3.46 5.50 16.09
N PHE A 39 2.90 4.53 15.36
CA PHE A 39 2.46 4.70 13.97
C PHE A 39 1.00 5.16 13.85
N LEU A 40 0.20 4.88 14.85
CA LEU A 40 -1.23 5.22 14.90
C LEU A 40 -1.60 5.85 16.22
N ILE A 41 -2.63 6.71 16.18
CA ILE A 41 -3.36 7.17 17.36
C ILE A 41 -4.86 6.90 17.14
N MET A 42 -5.59 6.72 18.22
CA MET A 42 -7.04 6.54 18.20
C MET A 42 -7.67 7.70 18.99
N ASP A 43 -8.64 8.39 18.39
CA ASP A 43 -9.34 9.48 19.08
C ASP A 43 -10.46 8.94 19.97
N ASP A 44 -11.17 9.84 20.66
CA ASP A 44 -12.23 9.49 21.61
C ASP A 44 -13.43 8.82 20.93
N ASP A 45 -13.62 9.06 19.63
CA ASP A 45 -14.68 8.45 18.82
C ASP A 45 -14.23 7.15 18.15
N HIS A 46 -13.07 6.63 18.51
CA HIS A 46 -12.47 5.41 17.98
C HIS A 46 -12.06 5.50 16.50
N PHE A 47 -11.88 6.70 15.97
CA PHE A 47 -11.29 6.89 14.66
C PHE A 47 -9.78 6.78 14.74
N LEU A 48 -9.20 6.11 13.75
CA LEU A 48 -7.77 5.88 13.65
C LEU A 48 -7.11 6.99 12.82
N HIS A 49 -5.98 7.49 13.31
CA HIS A 49 -5.21 8.52 12.62
C HIS A 49 -3.76 8.06 12.53
N LEU A 50 -3.18 8.24 11.35
CA LEU A 50 -1.75 8.00 11.16
C LEU A 50 -0.96 9.14 11.80
N THR A 51 0.10 8.79 12.54
CA THR A 51 1.10 9.77 12.96
C THR A 51 1.93 10.16 11.74
N ASP A 52 2.80 11.18 11.86
CA ASP A 52 3.68 11.56 10.75
C ASP A 52 4.57 10.38 10.31
N VAL A 53 5.11 9.64 11.27
CA VAL A 53 5.90 8.43 11.00
C VAL A 53 5.05 7.35 10.35
N GLY A 54 3.83 7.14 10.86
CA GLY A 54 2.89 6.17 10.31
C GLY A 54 2.48 6.50 8.88
N ARG A 55 2.26 7.76 8.58
CA ARG A 55 1.92 8.22 7.23
C ARG A 55 3.08 7.98 6.26
N GLU A 56 4.29 8.28 6.67
CA GLU A 56 5.48 8.03 5.85
C GLU A 56 5.61 6.56 5.48
N VAL A 57 5.48 5.67 6.46
CA VAL A 57 5.53 4.22 6.23
C VAL A 57 4.38 3.76 5.32
N ALA A 58 3.17 4.27 5.57
CA ALA A 58 1.98 3.91 4.78
C ALA A 58 2.11 4.36 3.32
N GLU A 59 2.64 5.56 3.10
CA GLU A 59 2.85 6.08 1.74
C GLU A 59 3.91 5.29 0.98
N GLN A 60 5.00 4.91 1.64
CA GLN A 60 6.04 4.07 1.05
C GLN A 60 5.49 2.69 0.68
N THR A 61 4.72 2.07 1.57
CA THR A 61 4.10 0.78 1.33
C THR A 61 3.10 0.85 0.18
N TYR A 62 2.28 1.90 0.16
CA TYR A 62 1.30 2.12 -0.90
C TYR A 62 1.97 2.35 -2.26
N GLU A 63 3.08 3.07 -2.30
CA GLU A 63 3.86 3.26 -3.52
C GLU A 63 4.33 1.93 -4.10
N LYS A 64 4.86 1.04 -3.26
CA LYS A 64 5.26 -0.31 -3.67
C LYS A 64 4.07 -1.11 -4.19
N HIS A 65 2.95 -1.06 -3.49
CA HIS A 65 1.73 -1.75 -3.88
C HIS A 65 1.27 -1.32 -5.27
N CYS A 66 1.18 -0.02 -5.52
CA CYS A 66 0.76 0.51 -6.81
C CYS A 66 1.74 0.15 -7.93
N PHE A 67 3.03 0.23 -7.65
CA PHE A 67 4.08 -0.12 -8.61
C PHE A 67 3.97 -1.57 -9.06
N PHE A 68 3.91 -2.51 -8.11
CA PHE A 68 3.85 -3.93 -8.43
C PHE A 68 2.51 -4.32 -9.06
N THR A 69 1.40 -3.72 -8.62
CA THR A 69 0.10 -3.96 -9.24
C THR A 69 0.11 -3.56 -10.71
N ARG A 70 0.60 -2.37 -11.03
CA ARG A 70 0.70 -1.91 -12.42
C ARG A 70 1.63 -2.77 -13.26
N LEU A 71 2.76 -3.16 -12.69
CA LEU A 71 3.72 -4.02 -13.37
C LEU A 71 3.10 -5.37 -13.76
N LEU A 72 2.41 -6.00 -12.81
CA LEU A 72 1.77 -7.29 -13.03
C LEU A 72 0.60 -7.21 -14.02
N VAL A 73 -0.22 -6.18 -13.91
CA VAL A 73 -1.31 -5.94 -14.87
C VAL A 73 -0.77 -5.71 -16.27
N SER A 74 0.32 -4.95 -16.39
CA SER A 74 1.00 -4.73 -17.68
C SER A 74 1.56 -6.02 -18.28
N ALA A 75 1.94 -6.98 -17.43
CA ALA A 75 2.43 -8.29 -17.86
C ALA A 75 1.30 -9.25 -18.22
N GLY A 76 0.05 -8.87 -18.04
CA GLY A 76 -1.11 -9.70 -18.39
C GLY A 76 -1.76 -10.41 -17.22
N VAL A 77 -1.36 -10.11 -15.98
CA VAL A 77 -1.96 -10.69 -14.78
C VAL A 77 -3.33 -10.04 -14.51
N ASP A 78 -4.32 -10.86 -14.15
CA ASP A 78 -5.64 -10.36 -13.77
C ASP A 78 -5.52 -9.31 -12.66
N PRO A 79 -6.24 -8.17 -12.73
CA PRO A 79 -6.10 -7.09 -11.75
C PRO A 79 -6.29 -7.52 -10.30
N LYS A 80 -7.22 -8.41 -10.02
CA LYS A 80 -7.47 -8.90 -8.66
C LYS A 80 -6.31 -9.75 -8.15
N GLU A 81 -5.78 -10.63 -8.98
CA GLU A 81 -4.61 -11.45 -8.67
C GLU A 81 -3.36 -10.57 -8.52
N ALA A 82 -3.22 -9.57 -9.38
CA ALA A 82 -2.12 -8.61 -9.32
C ALA A 82 -2.09 -7.85 -7.99
N GLU A 83 -3.23 -7.41 -7.49
CA GLU A 83 -3.32 -6.75 -6.18
C GLU A 83 -2.91 -7.68 -5.04
N CYS A 84 -3.34 -8.94 -5.06
CA CYS A 84 -2.98 -9.92 -4.06
C CYS A 84 -1.47 -10.19 -4.06
N ASP A 85 -0.90 -10.38 -5.23
CA ASP A 85 0.53 -10.66 -5.37
C ASP A 85 1.37 -9.43 -5.02
N ALA A 86 0.95 -8.23 -5.43
CA ALA A 86 1.61 -6.98 -5.07
C ALA A 86 1.67 -6.80 -3.55
N CYS A 87 0.60 -7.15 -2.84
CA CYS A 87 0.56 -7.09 -1.38
C CYS A 87 1.63 -7.98 -0.74
N ARG A 88 1.87 -9.15 -1.31
CA ARG A 88 2.94 -10.06 -0.83
C ARG A 88 4.33 -9.53 -1.19
N MET A 89 4.50 -9.01 -2.40
CA MET A 89 5.77 -8.51 -2.90
C MET A 89 6.27 -7.29 -2.12
N GLU A 90 5.36 -6.39 -1.73
CA GLU A 90 5.72 -5.17 -1.01
C GLU A 90 6.37 -5.43 0.35
N HIS A 91 6.08 -6.58 0.96
CA HIS A 91 6.66 -6.97 2.25
C HIS A 91 7.93 -7.80 2.10
N ALA A 92 8.20 -8.32 0.92
CA ALA A 92 9.32 -9.23 0.66
C ALA A 92 10.55 -8.55 0.07
N ILE A 93 10.39 -7.36 -0.50
CA ILE A 93 11.45 -6.66 -1.20
C ILE A 93 12.13 -5.61 -0.31
N SER A 94 13.45 -5.48 -0.47
CA SER A 94 14.20 -4.41 0.19
C SER A 94 13.96 -3.06 -0.49
N GLU A 95 14.15 -1.98 0.24
CA GLU A 95 14.03 -0.61 -0.31
C GLU A 95 15.04 -0.38 -1.44
N SER A 96 16.27 -0.88 -1.28
CA SER A 96 17.31 -0.77 -2.29
C SER A 96 16.89 -1.44 -3.61
N SER A 97 16.39 -2.67 -3.54
CA SER A 97 15.92 -3.39 -4.73
C SER A 97 14.74 -2.70 -5.38
N PHE A 98 13.81 -2.17 -4.57
CA PHE A 98 12.66 -1.46 -5.08
C PHE A 98 13.07 -0.19 -5.85
N GLN A 99 14.00 0.60 -5.31
CA GLN A 99 14.48 1.81 -6.00
C GLN A 99 15.16 1.48 -7.33
N GLN A 100 15.90 0.38 -7.41
CA GLN A 100 16.51 -0.09 -8.66
C GLN A 100 15.45 -0.50 -9.68
N LEU A 101 14.43 -1.21 -9.26
CA LEU A 101 13.32 -1.61 -10.14
C LEU A 101 12.56 -0.40 -10.68
N LYS A 102 12.33 0.61 -9.85
CA LYS A 102 11.68 1.86 -10.28
C LYS A 102 12.50 2.56 -11.36
N ALA A 103 13.80 2.65 -11.17
CA ALA A 103 14.72 3.29 -12.13
C ALA A 103 14.71 2.57 -13.48
N VAL A 104 14.77 1.25 -13.49
CA VAL A 104 14.73 0.43 -14.70
C VAL A 104 13.38 0.55 -15.41
N SER A 105 12.28 0.53 -14.66
CA SER A 105 10.93 0.66 -15.21
C SER A 105 10.72 2.02 -15.86
N ALA A 106 11.16 3.10 -15.22
CA ALA A 106 11.07 4.45 -15.77
C ALA A 106 11.87 4.57 -17.07
N ALA A 107 13.10 4.05 -17.10
CA ALA A 107 13.94 4.05 -18.30
C ALA A 107 13.29 3.23 -19.43
N PHE A 108 12.67 2.10 -19.10
CA PHE A 108 11.98 1.25 -20.07
C PHE A 108 10.74 1.96 -20.67
N GLU A 109 9.96 2.65 -19.85
CA GLU A 109 8.81 3.43 -20.31
C GLU A 109 9.21 4.57 -21.22
N GLU A 110 10.28 5.30 -20.89
CA GLU A 110 10.85 6.35 -21.75
C GLU A 110 11.29 5.79 -23.08
N SER A 111 11.96 4.65 -23.09
CA SER A 111 12.41 3.97 -24.29
C SER A 111 11.23 3.55 -25.18
N LYS A 112 10.14 3.08 -24.57
CA LYS A 112 8.89 2.73 -25.28
C LYS A 112 8.24 3.95 -25.92
N GLU A 113 8.18 5.07 -25.22
CA GLU A 113 7.63 6.31 -25.74
C GLU A 113 8.43 6.83 -26.93
N GLN A 114 9.76 6.77 -26.85
CA GLN A 114 10.65 7.16 -27.93
C GLN A 114 10.47 6.27 -29.16
N THR A 115 10.23 4.96 -28.96
CA THR A 115 10.01 4.01 -30.05
C THR A 115 8.65 4.20 -30.73
N LYS A 116 7.67 4.76 -30.06
CA LYS A 116 6.33 5.02 -30.58
C LYS A 116 6.24 6.31 -31.39
N MET A 117 7.22 7.18 -31.31
CA MET A 117 7.26 8.40 -32.12
C MET A 117 7.76 8.07 -33.53
N PRO A 118 7.00 8.47 -34.57
CA PRO A 118 7.45 8.31 -35.94
C PRO A 118 8.64 9.18 -36.27
#